data_2bbe2201ad078eab4cbc98e04a30406e
#
_entry.id   2bbe2201ad078eab4cbc98e04a30406e
#
_cell.length_a   1.000
_cell.length_b   1.000
_cell.length_c   1.000
_cell.angle_alpha   90.00
_cell.angle_beta   90.00
_cell.angle_gamma   90.00
#
_symmetry.space_group_name_H-M   'P 1'
#
loop_
_entity.id
_entity.type
_entity.pdbx_description
1 polymer ?
#
loop_
_entity_poly.entity_id
_entity_poly.type
_entity_poly.pdbx_seq_one_letter_code
_entity_poly.pdbx_strand_id
1 'polypeptide(L)'
;MRSVLLLAFVAACKPGGVSSAQETCAKAGAMFEKCEDFGSATPLEHDLMVDRWRGLCRAVFTGETKQLMPNTLEVWQSLDDASRAGLKIQAECTAKAATCDAYRACEK
;
A
#
# COMPACT_ATOMS: atom_id res chain seq x y z
N MET A 1 39.25 0.73 0.20
CA MET A 1 39.06 0.70 -0.19
C MET A 1 38.25 0.11 -0.71
N ARG A 2 37.89 -0.33 -1.07
CA ARG A 2 37.21 -0.98 -1.61
C ARG A 2 35.93 -1.05 -1.25
N SER A 3 35.55 -1.16 -0.31
CA SER A 3 34.27 -1.27 0.14
C SER A 3 33.42 -0.28 -0.40
N VAL A 4 33.89 0.72 -0.69
CA VAL A 4 33.17 1.74 -1.22
C VAL A 4 32.30 1.32 -2.25
N LEU A 5 32.69 0.56 -3.10
CA LEU A 5 31.87 0.25 -4.14
C LEU A 5 30.71 -0.46 -3.71
N LEU A 6 30.78 -1.20 -2.78
CA LEU A 6 29.69 -1.92 -2.39
C LEU A 6 28.62 -1.07 -2.05
N LEU A 7 28.82 -0.12 -1.38
CA LEU A 7 27.80 0.72 -1.00
C LEU A 7 27.08 1.25 -2.10
N ALA A 8 27.71 1.69 -3.00
CA ALA A 8 27.07 2.34 -4.09
C ALA A 8 26.16 1.38 -4.71
N PHE A 9 26.60 0.19 -4.81
CA PHE A 9 25.84 -0.72 -5.50
C PHE A 9 24.59 -1.05 -4.78
N VAL A 10 24.62 -1.11 -3.57
CA VAL A 10 23.48 -1.39 -2.83
C VAL A 10 22.46 -0.36 -3.05
N ALA A 11 22.84 0.80 -3.01
CA ALA A 11 21.92 1.87 -3.19
C ALA A 11 21.26 1.70 -4.50
N ALA A 12 22.00 1.38 -5.46
CA ALA A 12 21.43 1.29 -6.76
C ALA A 12 20.45 0.16 -6.84
N CYS A 13 20.56 -0.79 -6.06
CA CYS A 13 19.68 -1.87 -6.17
C CYS A 13 18.33 -1.62 -5.70
N LYS A 14 18.12 -0.53 -5.07
CA LYS A 14 16.88 -0.36 -4.60
C LYS A 14 16.09 0.56 -5.21
N PRO A 15 15.86 0.73 -6.32
CA PRO A 15 15.10 1.71 -6.97
C PRO A 15 13.73 1.37 -6.64
N GLY A 16 12.96 2.14 -6.54
CA GLY A 16 11.66 1.93 -6.26
C GLY A 16 11.04 0.89 -7.09
N GLY A 17 10.56 0.14 -7.24
CA GLY A 17 9.99 -0.78 -8.10
C GLY A 17 9.04 -1.67 -7.35
N VAL A 18 8.85 -2.85 -7.84
CA VAL A 18 7.91 -3.77 -7.30
C VAL A 18 8.22 -4.11 -5.86
N SER A 19 9.48 -4.30 -5.54
CA SER A 19 9.87 -4.63 -4.23
C SER A 19 9.54 -3.53 -3.23
N SER A 20 9.76 -2.30 -3.62
CA SER A 20 9.45 -1.17 -2.79
C SER A 20 7.96 -1.02 -2.61
N ALA A 21 7.20 -1.24 -3.67
CA ALA A 21 5.75 -1.17 -3.61
C ALA A 21 5.21 -2.25 -2.68
N GLN A 22 5.75 -3.45 -2.77
CA GLN A 22 5.31 -4.54 -1.92
C GLN A 22 5.58 -4.21 -0.45
N GLU A 23 6.72 -3.66 -0.14
CA GLU A 23 7.06 -3.32 1.22
C GLU A 23 6.17 -2.22 1.76
N THR A 24 5.96 -1.18 0.98
CA THR A 24 5.09 -0.07 1.38
C THR A 24 3.67 -0.57 1.61
N CYS A 25 3.15 -1.37 0.69
CA CYS A 25 1.78 -1.84 0.80
C CYS A 25 1.61 -2.87 1.92
N ALA A 26 2.64 -3.64 2.23
CA ALA A 26 2.59 -4.57 3.34
C ALA A 26 2.51 -3.80 4.67
N LYS A 27 3.31 -2.77 4.83
CA LYS A 27 3.31 -1.98 6.05
C LYS A 27 2.01 -1.20 6.18
N ALA A 28 1.58 -0.56 5.11
CA ALA A 28 0.35 0.21 5.12
C ALA A 28 -0.84 -0.70 5.36
N GLY A 29 -0.85 -1.87 4.77
CA GLY A 29 -1.92 -2.86 4.96
C GLY A 29 -2.00 -3.36 6.39
N ALA A 30 -0.85 -3.54 7.03
CA ALA A 30 -0.82 -3.94 8.42
C ALA A 30 -1.42 -2.86 9.32
N MET A 31 -1.16 -1.60 9.03
CA MET A 31 -1.74 -0.50 9.80
C MET A 31 -3.24 -0.38 9.51
N PHE A 32 -3.65 -0.60 8.27
CA PHE A 32 -5.06 -0.58 7.90
C PHE A 32 -5.78 -1.67 8.72
N GLU A 33 -5.25 -2.86 8.75
CA GLU A 33 -5.85 -3.97 9.46
C GLU A 33 -5.91 -3.70 10.97
N LYS A 34 -4.87 -3.11 11.52
CA LYS A 34 -4.78 -2.85 12.94
C LYS A 34 -5.65 -1.70 13.40
N CYS A 35 -5.73 -0.65 12.61
CA CYS A 35 -6.30 0.61 13.05
C CYS A 35 -7.70 0.94 12.54
N GLU A 36 -8.12 0.29 11.43
CA GLU A 36 -9.46 0.54 10.93
C GLU A 36 -10.49 -0.19 11.77
N ASP A 37 -11.67 0.43 11.86
CA ASP A 37 -12.75 -0.18 12.58
C ASP A 37 -13.60 -0.96 11.58
N PHE A 38 -13.58 -2.28 11.68
CA PHE A 38 -14.33 -3.11 10.76
C PHE A 38 -15.75 -3.43 11.26
N GLY A 39 -16.09 -2.90 12.40
CA GLY A 39 -17.44 -3.04 12.95
C GLY A 39 -17.85 -4.49 13.12
N SER A 40 -18.97 -4.86 12.53
CA SER A 40 -19.49 -6.22 12.66
C SER A 40 -19.07 -7.13 11.51
N ALA A 41 -18.02 -6.80 10.79
CA ALA A 41 -17.59 -7.63 9.68
C ALA A 41 -17.22 -9.02 10.16
N THR A 42 -17.57 -10.02 9.37
CA THR A 42 -17.17 -11.40 9.66
C THR A 42 -15.68 -11.54 9.37
N PRO A 43 -15.02 -12.58 9.85
CA PRO A 43 -13.61 -12.79 9.54
C PRO A 43 -13.34 -12.84 8.04
N LEU A 44 -14.23 -13.43 7.26
CA LEU A 44 -14.06 -13.48 5.83
C LEU A 44 -14.19 -12.09 5.21
N GLU A 45 -15.16 -11.31 5.65
CA GLU A 45 -15.36 -9.96 5.15
C GLU A 45 -14.15 -9.08 5.51
N HIS A 46 -13.63 -9.25 6.72
CA HIS A 46 -12.45 -8.52 7.17
C HIS A 46 -11.27 -8.82 6.24
N ASP A 47 -11.03 -10.10 5.96
CA ASP A 47 -9.91 -10.51 5.11
C ASP A 47 -10.08 -9.98 3.69
N LEU A 48 -11.30 -9.97 3.18
CA LEU A 48 -11.55 -9.46 1.84
C LEU A 48 -11.31 -7.94 1.76
N MET A 49 -11.67 -7.21 2.81
CA MET A 49 -11.44 -5.77 2.84
C MET A 49 -9.95 -5.46 2.87
N VAL A 50 -9.19 -6.21 3.68
CA VAL A 50 -7.75 -6.01 3.77
C VAL A 50 -7.08 -6.37 2.44
N ASP A 51 -7.48 -7.46 1.81
CA ASP A 51 -6.93 -7.87 0.54
C ASP A 51 -7.24 -6.86 -0.56
N ARG A 52 -8.45 -6.33 -0.56
CA ARG A 52 -8.84 -5.31 -1.53
C ARG A 52 -7.96 -4.08 -1.38
N TRP A 53 -7.77 -3.64 -0.14
CA TRP A 53 -6.97 -2.45 0.11
C TRP A 53 -5.54 -2.66 -0.35
N ARG A 54 -4.96 -3.82 -0.05
CA ARG A 54 -3.61 -4.14 -0.46
C ARG A 54 -3.47 -4.21 -1.97
N GLY A 55 -4.48 -4.75 -2.65
CA GLY A 55 -4.49 -4.84 -4.10
C GLY A 55 -4.51 -3.45 -4.73
N LEU A 56 -5.36 -2.56 -4.23
CA LEU A 56 -5.42 -1.20 -4.74
C LEU A 56 -4.11 -0.47 -4.47
N CYS A 57 -3.52 -0.69 -3.30
CA CYS A 57 -2.25 -0.08 -2.96
C CYS A 57 -1.17 -0.48 -3.98
N ARG A 58 -1.06 -1.76 -4.27
CA ARG A 58 -0.06 -2.22 -5.24
C ARG A 58 -0.33 -1.64 -6.62
N ALA A 59 -1.58 -1.54 -7.02
CA ALA A 59 -1.94 -1.02 -8.32
C ALA A 59 -1.53 0.46 -8.49
N VAL A 60 -1.65 1.26 -7.43
CA VAL A 60 -1.27 2.67 -7.54
C VAL A 60 0.24 2.85 -7.68
N PHE A 61 1.03 1.91 -7.17
CA PHE A 61 2.48 2.02 -7.28
C PHE A 61 3.01 1.37 -8.56
N THR A 62 2.40 0.30 -9.04
CA THR A 62 2.95 -0.46 -10.15
C THR A 62 2.16 -0.36 -11.43
N GLY A 63 0.92 0.06 -11.36
CA GLY A 63 0.02 0.04 -12.51
C GLY A 63 -0.48 -1.35 -12.86
N GLU A 64 -0.09 -2.36 -12.10
CA GLU A 64 -0.46 -3.72 -12.43
C GLU A 64 -1.83 -4.07 -11.87
N THR A 65 -2.75 -4.47 -12.72
CA THR A 65 -4.11 -4.76 -12.32
C THR A 65 -4.54 -6.18 -12.61
N LYS A 66 -3.67 -6.98 -13.21
CA LYS A 66 -4.04 -8.33 -13.61
C LYS A 66 -4.41 -9.22 -12.45
N GLN A 67 -3.86 -8.98 -11.29
CA GLN A 67 -4.11 -9.82 -10.15
C GLN A 67 -5.23 -9.33 -9.27
N LEU A 68 -5.90 -8.24 -9.64
CA LEU A 68 -6.98 -7.74 -8.83
C LEU A 68 -8.21 -8.62 -8.99
N MET A 69 -8.91 -8.86 -7.89
CA MET A 69 -10.16 -9.60 -7.96
C MET A 69 -11.18 -8.73 -8.69
N PRO A 70 -12.20 -9.34 -9.31
CA PRO A 70 -13.14 -8.59 -10.14
C PRO A 70 -13.76 -7.36 -9.48
N ASN A 71 -14.19 -7.48 -8.25
CA ASN A 71 -14.81 -6.35 -7.58
C ASN A 71 -13.77 -5.28 -7.21
N THR A 72 -12.53 -5.66 -6.96
CA THR A 72 -11.47 -4.71 -6.69
C THR A 72 -11.08 -4.00 -7.99
N LEU A 73 -11.07 -4.71 -9.10
CA LEU A 73 -10.79 -4.12 -10.39
C LEU A 73 -11.85 -3.07 -10.73
N GLU A 74 -13.09 -3.35 -10.40
CA GLU A 74 -14.17 -2.40 -10.63
C GLU A 74 -13.93 -1.12 -9.85
N VAL A 75 -13.52 -1.22 -8.59
CA VAL A 75 -13.22 -0.05 -7.78
C VAL A 75 -12.05 0.71 -8.40
N TRP A 76 -11.01 0.00 -8.81
CA TRP A 76 -9.84 0.61 -9.42
C TRP A 76 -10.24 1.40 -10.67
N GLN A 77 -11.07 0.82 -11.51
CA GLN A 77 -11.50 1.46 -12.75
C GLN A 77 -12.37 2.69 -12.50
N SER A 78 -13.03 2.75 -11.35
CA SER A 78 -13.86 3.88 -11.01
C SER A 78 -13.06 5.06 -10.45
N LEU A 79 -11.80 4.84 -10.08
CA LEU A 79 -10.97 5.91 -9.51
C LEU A 79 -10.35 6.75 -10.64
N ASP A 80 -10.43 8.05 -10.50
CA ASP A 80 -9.76 8.93 -11.46
C ASP A 80 -8.31 9.12 -11.06
N ASP A 81 -7.55 9.83 -11.86
CA ASP A 81 -6.12 10.02 -11.63
C ASP A 81 -5.84 10.72 -10.32
N ALA A 82 -6.66 11.70 -9.96
CA ALA A 82 -6.47 12.43 -8.72
C ALA A 82 -6.71 11.52 -7.52
N SER A 83 -7.72 10.66 -7.58
CA SER A 83 -8.02 9.73 -6.52
C SER A 83 -6.92 8.69 -6.36
N ARG A 84 -6.38 8.22 -7.48
CA ARG A 84 -5.28 7.25 -7.45
C ARG A 84 -4.02 7.88 -6.86
N ALA A 85 -3.74 9.14 -7.22
CA ALA A 85 -2.59 9.85 -6.67
C ALA A 85 -2.77 10.05 -5.16
N GLY A 86 -3.97 10.38 -4.72
CA GLY A 86 -4.27 10.54 -3.31
C GLY A 86 -4.10 9.23 -2.53
N LEU A 87 -4.51 8.13 -3.12
CA LEU A 87 -4.39 6.83 -2.50
C LEU A 87 -2.91 6.47 -2.33
N LYS A 88 -2.07 6.82 -3.30
CA LYS A 88 -0.65 6.55 -3.23
C LYS A 88 -0.02 7.35 -2.09
N ILE A 89 -0.37 8.63 -1.98
CA ILE A 89 0.14 9.48 -0.91
C ILE A 89 -0.31 8.95 0.45
N GLN A 90 -1.56 8.54 0.55
CA GLN A 90 -2.09 8.00 1.78
C GLN A 90 -1.37 6.71 2.16
N ALA A 91 -1.11 5.84 1.21
CA ALA A 91 -0.41 4.59 1.47
C ALA A 91 1.01 4.84 1.96
N GLU A 92 1.70 5.82 1.39
CA GLU A 92 3.04 6.16 1.81
C GLU A 92 3.05 6.70 3.24
N CYS A 93 2.07 7.54 3.57
CA CYS A 93 1.95 8.09 4.91
C CYS A 93 1.64 6.97 5.91
N THR A 94 0.70 6.12 5.57
CA THR A 94 0.25 5.04 6.44
C THR A 94 1.37 4.03 6.69
N ALA A 95 2.18 3.75 5.70
CA ALA A 95 3.30 2.82 5.84
C ALA A 95 4.33 3.33 6.86
N LYS A 96 4.41 4.63 7.05
CA LYS A 96 5.35 5.22 7.99
C LYS A 96 4.74 5.41 9.37
N ALA A 97 3.44 5.23 9.51
CA ALA A 97 2.78 5.48 10.78
C ALA A 97 3.17 4.43 11.81
N ALA A 98 3.51 4.85 13.01
CA ALA A 98 3.87 3.95 14.07
C ALA A 98 2.72 3.68 15.02
N THR A 99 1.68 4.50 14.99
CA THR A 99 0.54 4.38 15.89
C THR A 99 -0.74 4.58 15.11
N CYS A 100 -1.86 4.17 15.69
CA CYS A 100 -3.14 4.41 15.05
C CYS A 100 -3.51 5.88 14.98
N ASP A 101 -3.01 6.69 15.91
CA ASP A 101 -3.24 8.14 15.82
C ASP A 101 -2.52 8.70 14.59
N ALA A 102 -1.29 8.28 14.34
CA ALA A 102 -0.55 8.71 13.16
C ALA A 102 -1.23 8.19 11.89
N TYR A 103 -1.76 6.98 11.94
CA TYR A 103 -2.49 6.39 10.81
C TYR A 103 -3.70 7.28 10.48
N ARG A 104 -4.48 7.67 11.48
CA ARG A 104 -5.67 8.47 11.25
C ARG A 104 -5.30 9.87 10.73
N ALA A 105 -4.16 10.39 11.13
CA ALA A 105 -3.71 11.68 10.64
C ALA A 105 -3.44 11.65 9.14
N CYS A 106 -3.12 10.50 8.58
CA CYS A 106 -2.90 10.38 7.15
C CYS A 106 -4.18 10.54 6.34
N GLU A 107 -5.33 10.43 6.97
CA GLU A 107 -6.59 10.54 6.25
C GLU A 107 -7.04 11.98 6.04
N LYS A 108 -6.32 12.93 6.60
CA LYS A 108 -6.71 14.32 6.47
C LYS A 108 -6.08 15.05 5.28
#